data_ef25539c11414309180a6875add3ac95
#
_entry.id   ef25539c11414309180a6875add3ac95
#
_cell.length_a   1.000
_cell.length_b   1.000
_cell.length_c   1.000
_cell.angle_alpha   90.00
_cell.angle_beta   90.00
_cell.angle_gamma   90.00
#
_symmetry.space_group_name_H-M   'P 1'
#
loop_
_entity.id
_entity.type
_entity.pdbx_description
1 polymer ?
#
loop_
_entity_poly.entity_id
_entity_poly.type
_entity_poly.pdbx_seq_one_letter_code
_entity_poly.pdbx_strand_id
1 'polypeptide(L)'
;METINTLIRAKVDALPDSPGVYRWKDKDGRVIYVGKAVNLKNRVRSYVREDKNRSPKVAAMIRHAADLDITMTATEMEALILECNLIKELHPKYNISLRDDKSYPYVKITVNEKWPRILVTRNIRRDDGAKYFGPFTDVGSLRKTLSLIRRLYPIRTCRSMKVSRPCLQYHMNLCCAPCWNHCTEEQYHEYVVKTCDLFEGKNTELVKALQKDMESASEEMNFERAAVLRDQLHAVQSVQQRQNIVSKEGDFDVVGMSRLDEHAGLEIFYIRYGKMVGKENLSIPDSLHETDEDIIAAFIKNFYGANPSSVPKEIILPILPQESLLLTAWLSKLRNGDVKIYVPERGFKRRLKDMAQSNAAKYLADKKLQWEYQDAREQGAVNKLKELLHLPKLPGRMECFDISHNQGAETTGAMVVFESGRPNKKEYRRFKLQSTQGTPDDFKSMAEVMARRYGIETKWPRPDLIVLDGGKGQLDAALPVIRSCGIDTPVIGLAKRMEEIYVEGQTDPIIIDPHEPALQLLQFIRDEAHRFVIAYHRKWTSKRNTESILDHIAGIGPQRRNALWHAFRSLDEMRNATVEELTRVKGMNKTAAENVFRFFRMKKDEKRMLVEGFIDRERDDLSKF
;
A
#
# COMPACT_ATOMS: atom_id res chain seq x y z
N MET A 1 -20.52 25.95 -24.53
CA MET A 1 -21.31 26.01 -23.28
C MET A 1 -22.03 24.68 -23.14
N GLU A 2 -21.47 23.73 -22.41
CA GLU A 2 -22.12 22.43 -22.17
C GLU A 2 -23.13 22.60 -21.03
N THR A 3 -24.38 22.50 -21.37
CA THR A 3 -25.54 22.63 -20.48
C THR A 3 -25.52 21.45 -19.50
N ILE A 4 -25.43 21.73 -18.20
CA ILE A 4 -25.64 20.72 -17.13
C ILE A 4 -26.97 20.02 -17.43
N ASN A 5 -26.91 18.68 -17.43
CA ASN A 5 -28.05 17.82 -17.72
C ASN A 5 -29.28 18.27 -16.90
N THR A 6 -30.41 18.44 -17.55
CA THR A 6 -31.71 18.84 -16.95
C THR A 6 -32.09 17.94 -15.77
N LEU A 7 -31.70 16.66 -15.81
CA LEU A 7 -31.93 15.69 -14.75
C LEU A 7 -31.16 16.05 -13.46
N ILE A 8 -29.92 16.52 -13.59
CA ILE A 8 -29.12 16.97 -12.42
C ILE A 8 -29.75 18.22 -11.80
N ARG A 9 -30.20 19.18 -12.61
CA ARG A 9 -30.88 20.40 -12.09
C ARG A 9 -32.13 20.06 -11.30
N ALA A 10 -32.99 19.19 -11.83
CA ALA A 10 -34.19 18.73 -11.13
C ALA A 10 -33.86 18.03 -9.79
N LYS A 11 -32.84 17.17 -9.77
CA LYS A 11 -32.37 16.53 -8.53
C LYS A 11 -31.85 17.55 -7.52
N VAL A 12 -31.09 18.56 -7.94
CA VAL A 12 -30.53 19.60 -7.09
C VAL A 12 -31.63 20.48 -6.45
N ASP A 13 -32.69 20.77 -7.20
CA ASP A 13 -33.81 21.56 -6.67
C ASP A 13 -34.66 20.80 -5.65
N ALA A 14 -34.70 19.49 -5.75
CA ALA A 14 -35.39 18.58 -4.82
C ALA A 14 -34.57 18.22 -3.57
N LEU A 15 -33.32 18.74 -3.43
CA LEU A 15 -32.47 18.41 -2.30
C LEU A 15 -33.00 18.97 -0.96
N PRO A 16 -32.86 18.20 0.13
CA PRO A 16 -33.26 18.64 1.47
C PRO A 16 -32.30 19.68 2.05
N ASP A 17 -32.81 20.52 2.94
CA ASP A 17 -32.05 21.48 3.75
C ASP A 17 -31.51 20.83 5.02
N SER A 18 -30.78 19.71 4.89
CA SER A 18 -30.24 18.91 6.00
C SER A 18 -28.75 18.60 5.80
N PRO A 19 -28.03 18.26 6.89
CA PRO A 19 -26.66 17.76 6.77
C PRO A 19 -26.61 16.43 6.00
N GLY A 20 -25.49 16.19 5.32
CA GLY A 20 -25.29 14.92 4.63
C GLY A 20 -24.07 14.90 3.73
N VAL A 21 -23.97 13.80 2.99
CA VAL A 21 -22.91 13.54 2.04
C VAL A 21 -23.51 13.42 0.64
N TYR A 22 -22.88 14.06 -0.34
CA TYR A 22 -23.23 13.99 -1.75
C TYR A 22 -22.11 13.32 -2.55
N ARG A 23 -22.51 12.59 -3.60
CA ARG A 23 -21.63 11.82 -4.48
C ARG A 23 -21.94 12.14 -5.93
N TRP A 24 -20.97 12.71 -6.63
CA TRP A 24 -21.06 12.91 -8.06
C TRP A 24 -20.63 11.64 -8.79
N LYS A 25 -21.40 11.20 -9.78
CA LYS A 25 -21.14 10.01 -10.59
C LYS A 25 -20.93 10.40 -12.05
N ASP A 26 -20.08 9.63 -12.74
CA ASP A 26 -19.91 9.72 -14.19
C ASP A 26 -21.02 8.94 -14.94
N LYS A 27 -20.93 8.96 -16.27
CA LYS A 27 -21.85 8.24 -17.16
C LYS A 27 -21.84 6.71 -16.99
N ASP A 28 -20.77 6.17 -16.43
CA ASP A 28 -20.63 4.72 -16.15
C ASP A 28 -21.13 4.38 -14.74
N GLY A 29 -21.71 5.32 -14.01
CA GLY A 29 -22.21 5.17 -12.64
C GLY A 29 -21.11 5.15 -11.56
N ARG A 30 -19.84 5.43 -11.91
CA ARG A 30 -18.75 5.46 -10.96
C ARG A 30 -18.74 6.78 -10.19
N VAL A 31 -18.51 6.69 -8.88
CA VAL A 31 -18.38 7.88 -8.03
C VAL A 31 -17.05 8.56 -8.34
N ILE A 32 -17.13 9.81 -8.80
CA ILE A 32 -15.96 10.64 -9.18
C ILE A 32 -15.60 11.69 -8.13
N TYR A 33 -16.53 12.03 -7.24
CA TYR A 33 -16.30 12.95 -6.13
C TYR A 33 -17.26 12.67 -4.98
N VAL A 34 -16.78 12.82 -3.75
CA VAL A 34 -17.55 12.74 -2.50
C VAL A 34 -17.32 14.01 -1.71
N GLY A 35 -18.38 14.60 -1.16
CA GLY A 35 -18.26 15.78 -0.29
C GLY A 35 -19.35 15.82 0.74
N LYS A 36 -19.06 16.42 1.91
CA LYS A 36 -20.06 16.71 2.94
C LYS A 36 -20.69 18.07 2.77
N ALA A 37 -21.85 18.24 3.37
CA ALA A 37 -22.51 19.54 3.50
C ALA A 37 -23.22 19.65 4.85
N VAL A 38 -23.22 20.84 5.42
CA VAL A 38 -24.12 21.22 6.53
C VAL A 38 -25.55 21.38 6.01
N ASN A 39 -25.68 21.87 4.78
CA ASN A 39 -26.92 21.99 4.04
C ASN A 39 -26.66 21.48 2.61
N LEU A 40 -27.20 20.29 2.31
CA LEU A 40 -27.02 19.61 1.03
C LEU A 40 -27.46 20.48 -0.15
N LYS A 41 -28.65 21.12 -0.04
CA LYS A 41 -29.22 21.94 -1.11
C LYS A 41 -28.33 23.13 -1.45
N ASN A 42 -27.90 23.90 -0.45
CA ASN A 42 -27.08 25.09 -0.66
C ASN A 42 -25.70 24.71 -1.22
N ARG A 43 -25.07 23.68 -0.67
CA ARG A 43 -23.74 23.23 -1.10
C ARG A 43 -23.75 22.68 -2.52
N VAL A 44 -24.70 21.81 -2.84
CA VAL A 44 -24.76 21.20 -4.18
C VAL A 44 -25.17 22.24 -5.22
N ARG A 45 -26.08 23.17 -4.90
CA ARG A 45 -26.40 24.29 -5.80
C ARG A 45 -25.20 25.14 -6.15
N SER A 46 -24.23 25.34 -5.25
CA SER A 46 -23.01 26.09 -5.54
C SER A 46 -22.18 25.49 -6.68
N TYR A 47 -22.25 24.19 -6.90
CA TYR A 47 -21.60 23.51 -8.02
C TYR A 47 -22.35 23.67 -9.35
N VAL A 48 -23.66 23.96 -9.32
CA VAL A 48 -24.50 24.02 -10.51
C VAL A 48 -24.70 25.46 -11.00
N ARG A 49 -24.55 26.47 -10.12
CA ARG A 49 -24.62 27.88 -10.50
C ARG A 49 -23.49 28.22 -11.46
N GLU A 50 -23.80 28.98 -12.51
CA GLU A 50 -22.78 29.52 -13.42
C GLU A 50 -21.96 30.59 -12.70
N ASP A 51 -20.76 30.20 -12.26
CA ASP A 51 -19.80 31.11 -11.67
C ASP A 51 -18.57 31.20 -12.59
N LYS A 52 -18.24 32.43 -13.02
CA LYS A 52 -17.07 32.71 -13.86
C LYS A 52 -15.74 32.44 -13.12
N ASN A 53 -15.75 32.38 -11.78
CA ASN A 53 -14.59 32.16 -10.93
C ASN A 53 -14.47 30.70 -10.43
N ARG A 54 -15.21 29.78 -11.06
CA ARG A 54 -15.15 28.35 -10.68
C ARG A 54 -13.75 27.75 -10.90
N SER A 55 -13.24 27.01 -9.92
CA SER A 55 -11.95 26.35 -10.10
C SER A 55 -11.99 25.37 -11.29
N PRO A 56 -10.90 25.28 -12.09
CA PRO A 56 -10.84 24.39 -13.26
C PRO A 56 -11.13 22.92 -12.91
N LYS A 57 -10.75 22.46 -11.73
CA LYS A 57 -11.03 21.11 -11.22
C LYS A 57 -12.53 20.87 -11.02
N VAL A 58 -13.22 21.80 -10.37
CA VAL A 58 -14.68 21.74 -10.21
C VAL A 58 -15.38 21.80 -11.56
N ALA A 59 -14.91 22.65 -12.47
CA ALA A 59 -15.43 22.72 -13.83
C ALA A 59 -15.22 21.39 -14.60
N ALA A 60 -14.06 20.76 -14.46
CA ALA A 60 -13.77 19.45 -15.04
C ALA A 60 -14.63 18.34 -14.41
N MET A 61 -14.77 18.35 -13.07
CA MET A 61 -15.62 17.41 -12.34
C MET A 61 -17.07 17.48 -12.84
N ILE A 62 -17.64 18.68 -12.92
CA ILE A 62 -19.03 18.89 -13.36
C ILE A 62 -19.22 18.49 -14.82
N ARG A 63 -18.25 18.71 -15.72
CA ARG A 63 -18.31 18.21 -17.12
C ARG A 63 -18.39 16.68 -17.20
N HIS A 64 -17.75 15.96 -16.29
CA HIS A 64 -17.78 14.51 -16.26
C HIS A 64 -18.93 13.95 -15.43
N ALA A 65 -19.61 14.79 -14.63
CA ALA A 65 -20.74 14.39 -13.81
C ALA A 65 -21.98 14.10 -14.66
N ALA A 66 -22.52 12.92 -14.54
CA ALA A 66 -23.76 12.48 -15.21
C ALA A 66 -24.91 12.28 -14.22
N ASP A 67 -24.60 12.02 -12.94
CA ASP A 67 -25.61 11.80 -11.90
C ASP A 67 -25.12 12.26 -10.52
N LEU A 68 -26.06 12.39 -9.59
CA LEU A 68 -25.86 12.82 -8.21
C LEU A 68 -26.65 11.92 -7.26
N ASP A 69 -25.97 11.38 -6.25
CA ASP A 69 -26.59 10.70 -5.12
C ASP A 69 -26.33 11.48 -3.83
N ILE A 70 -27.25 11.36 -2.88
CA ILE A 70 -27.11 11.93 -1.54
C ILE A 70 -27.36 10.88 -0.46
N THR A 71 -26.79 11.12 0.72
CA THR A 71 -27.12 10.42 1.96
C THR A 71 -27.28 11.48 3.05
N MET A 72 -28.50 11.60 3.60
CA MET A 72 -28.76 12.49 4.73
C MET A 72 -28.17 11.91 6.00
N THR A 73 -27.72 12.79 6.89
CA THR A 73 -27.22 12.44 8.23
C THR A 73 -27.92 13.31 9.28
N ALA A 74 -27.95 12.86 10.53
CA ALA A 74 -28.55 13.64 11.59
C ALA A 74 -27.68 14.83 12.02
N THR A 75 -26.34 14.70 11.88
CA THR A 75 -25.38 15.71 12.30
C THR A 75 -24.28 15.92 11.26
N GLU A 76 -23.63 17.10 11.31
CA GLU A 76 -22.46 17.40 10.49
C GLU A 76 -21.28 16.46 10.81
N MET A 77 -21.15 16.02 12.07
CA MET A 77 -20.13 15.03 12.48
C MET A 77 -20.33 13.69 11.80
N GLU A 78 -21.58 13.22 11.69
CA GLU A 78 -21.89 11.98 10.96
C GLU A 78 -21.60 12.14 9.47
N ALA A 79 -21.92 13.31 8.89
CA ALA A 79 -21.57 13.61 7.50
C ALA A 79 -20.05 13.55 7.27
N LEU A 80 -19.24 14.11 8.18
CA LEU A 80 -17.77 14.04 8.11
C LEU A 80 -17.27 12.60 8.16
N ILE A 81 -17.76 11.80 9.09
CA ILE A 81 -17.35 10.40 9.23
C ILE A 81 -17.73 9.60 7.98
N LEU A 82 -18.94 9.82 7.46
CA LEU A 82 -19.40 9.14 6.24
C LEU A 82 -18.59 9.56 5.02
N GLU A 83 -18.29 10.86 4.85
CA GLU A 83 -17.40 11.38 3.81
C GLU A 83 -16.04 10.69 3.84
N CYS A 84 -15.38 10.65 5.01
CA CYS A 84 -14.07 10.01 5.16
C CYS A 84 -14.11 8.51 4.79
N ASN A 85 -15.14 7.79 5.21
CA ASN A 85 -15.29 6.37 4.90
C ASN A 85 -15.51 6.13 3.41
N LEU A 86 -16.38 6.92 2.77
CA LEU A 86 -16.67 6.81 1.35
C LEU A 86 -15.46 7.19 0.47
N ILE A 87 -14.70 8.23 0.84
CA ILE A 87 -13.45 8.58 0.13
C ILE A 87 -12.45 7.43 0.21
N LYS A 88 -12.31 6.81 1.38
CA LYS A 88 -11.40 5.67 1.61
C LYS A 88 -11.83 4.41 0.86
N GLU A 89 -13.13 4.15 0.76
CA GLU A 89 -13.67 2.96 0.08
C GLU A 89 -13.66 3.10 -1.45
N LEU A 90 -14.09 4.28 -1.94
CA LEU A 90 -14.36 4.50 -3.37
C LEU A 90 -13.19 5.10 -4.14
N HIS A 91 -12.21 5.70 -3.46
CA HIS A 91 -11.06 6.40 -4.06
C HIS A 91 -11.45 7.32 -5.22
N PRO A 92 -12.35 8.31 -5.03
CA PRO A 92 -12.90 9.10 -6.11
C PRO A 92 -11.83 9.96 -6.79
N LYS A 93 -11.90 10.08 -8.12
CA LYS A 93 -10.88 10.74 -8.95
C LYS A 93 -10.62 12.20 -8.56
N TYR A 94 -11.66 12.93 -8.15
CA TYR A 94 -11.59 14.39 -7.88
C TYR A 94 -11.44 14.72 -6.39
N ASN A 95 -11.37 13.74 -5.48
CA ASN A 95 -10.99 14.01 -4.11
C ASN A 95 -9.45 14.07 -3.96
N ILE A 96 -9.00 14.84 -2.97
CA ILE A 96 -7.58 14.80 -2.58
C ILE A 96 -7.29 13.42 -1.99
N SER A 97 -6.35 12.70 -2.58
CA SER A 97 -5.92 11.38 -2.12
C SER A 97 -4.48 11.42 -1.65
N LEU A 98 -4.23 10.94 -0.45
CA LEU A 98 -2.88 10.64 0.02
C LEU A 98 -2.49 9.27 -0.53
N ARG A 99 -1.45 9.21 -1.38
CA ARG A 99 -1.03 7.94 -2.03
C ARG A 99 -0.28 6.99 -1.09
N ASP A 100 0.23 7.48 0.03
CA ASP A 100 1.01 6.70 0.99
C ASP A 100 0.19 6.42 2.27
N ASP A 101 -0.40 5.22 2.32
CA ASP A 101 -1.15 4.70 3.47
C ASP A 101 -0.22 3.91 4.42
N LYS A 102 0.95 4.48 4.73
CA LYS A 102 1.96 3.82 5.56
C LYS A 102 1.55 3.84 7.03
N SER A 103 1.33 2.67 7.60
CA SER A 103 1.21 2.51 9.05
C SER A 103 2.59 2.19 9.64
N TYR A 104 3.07 3.07 10.52
CA TYR A 104 4.37 2.90 11.18
C TYR A 104 4.28 1.98 12.40
N PRO A 105 5.35 1.23 12.69
CA PRO A 105 5.42 0.39 13.87
C PRO A 105 5.59 1.20 15.15
N TYR A 106 5.05 0.65 16.23
CA TYR A 106 5.21 1.06 17.61
C TYR A 106 5.85 -0.06 18.41
N VAL A 107 6.61 0.30 19.43
CA VAL A 107 7.05 -0.64 20.46
C VAL A 107 5.98 -0.69 21.53
N LYS A 108 5.43 -1.87 21.77
CA LYS A 108 4.47 -2.14 22.85
C LYS A 108 5.17 -2.86 24.00
N ILE A 109 5.04 -2.34 25.21
CA ILE A 109 5.47 -3.02 26.45
C ILE A 109 4.23 -3.30 27.28
N THR A 110 3.96 -4.58 27.54
CA THR A 110 2.75 -5.03 28.26
C THR A 110 2.93 -4.91 29.77
N VAL A 111 3.06 -3.68 30.27
CA VAL A 111 3.35 -3.37 31.69
C VAL A 111 2.30 -3.88 32.68
N ASN A 112 1.12 -4.24 32.20
CA ASN A 112 0.01 -4.80 32.95
C ASN A 112 0.10 -6.34 33.13
N GLU A 113 1.02 -7.01 32.43
CA GLU A 113 1.28 -8.44 32.64
C GLU A 113 2.22 -8.63 33.84
N LYS A 114 2.07 -9.72 34.59
CA LYS A 114 3.02 -10.10 35.67
C LYS A 114 4.48 -10.15 35.17
N TRP A 115 4.66 -10.66 33.95
CA TRP A 115 5.92 -10.70 33.25
C TRP A 115 5.78 -9.93 31.92
N PRO A 116 6.00 -8.60 31.89
CA PRO A 116 5.82 -7.80 30.69
C PRO A 116 6.61 -8.29 29.46
N ARG A 117 6.08 -8.04 28.27
CA ARG A 117 6.72 -8.36 26.99
C ARG A 117 7.02 -7.12 26.20
N ILE A 118 8.09 -7.19 25.41
CA ILE A 118 8.38 -6.18 24.40
C ILE A 118 7.98 -6.72 23.02
N LEU A 119 7.14 -5.97 22.29
CA LEU A 119 6.57 -6.35 21.00
C LEU A 119 6.62 -5.19 20.03
N VAL A 120 6.67 -5.49 18.73
CA VAL A 120 6.46 -4.49 17.67
C VAL A 120 5.05 -4.67 17.12
N THR A 121 4.28 -3.60 17.07
CA THR A 121 2.90 -3.58 16.56
C THR A 121 2.67 -2.33 15.70
N ARG A 122 1.74 -2.42 14.77
CA ARG A 122 1.24 -1.24 14.03
C ARG A 122 -0.11 -0.75 14.57
N ASN A 123 -0.75 -1.54 15.43
CA ASN A 123 -2.03 -1.21 16.01
C ASN A 123 -1.86 -0.85 17.50
N ILE A 124 -2.23 0.36 17.87
CA ILE A 124 -2.29 0.80 19.26
C ILE A 124 -3.70 0.49 19.80
N ARG A 125 -3.75 -0.08 21.01
CA ARG A 125 -4.97 -0.24 21.79
C ARG A 125 -4.79 0.54 23.09
N ARG A 126 -5.58 1.59 23.28
CA ARG A 126 -5.45 2.46 24.47
C ARG A 126 -6.13 1.90 25.72
N ASP A 127 -6.95 0.89 25.54
CA ASP A 127 -7.75 0.20 26.58
C ASP A 127 -7.05 -1.03 27.17
N ASP A 128 -5.86 -1.39 26.69
CA ASP A 128 -5.17 -2.61 27.10
C ASP A 128 -4.12 -2.42 28.22
N GLY A 129 -4.00 -1.21 28.76
CA GLY A 129 -3.07 -0.88 29.84
C GLY A 129 -1.59 -1.02 29.51
N ALA A 130 -1.21 -1.25 28.24
CA ALA A 130 0.18 -1.34 27.82
C ALA A 130 0.76 0.05 27.51
N LYS A 131 2.09 0.18 27.62
CA LYS A 131 2.80 1.36 27.12
C LYS A 131 3.17 1.20 25.66
N TYR A 132 2.99 2.29 24.88
CA TYR A 132 3.31 2.34 23.45
C TYR A 132 4.29 3.46 23.18
N PHE A 133 5.35 3.17 22.43
CA PHE A 133 6.39 4.11 22.04
C PHE A 133 6.46 4.19 20.51
N GLY A 134 6.52 5.39 19.95
CA GLY A 134 6.54 5.63 18.49
C GLY A 134 5.62 6.78 18.07
N PRO A 135 5.31 6.92 16.77
CA PRO A 135 5.63 6.02 15.66
C PRO A 135 7.12 6.03 15.26
N PHE A 136 7.66 4.88 14.85
CA PHE A 136 9.02 4.78 14.32
C PHE A 136 8.99 4.74 12.80
N THR A 137 9.47 5.79 12.15
CA THR A 137 9.49 5.89 10.68
C THR A 137 10.61 5.05 10.04
N ASP A 138 11.71 4.79 10.77
CA ASP A 138 12.80 3.93 10.35
C ASP A 138 12.76 2.56 11.05
N VAL A 139 12.18 1.58 10.36
CA VAL A 139 12.04 0.20 10.86
C VAL A 139 13.39 -0.51 11.04
N GLY A 140 14.38 -0.19 10.19
CA GLY A 140 15.72 -0.76 10.28
C GLY A 140 16.42 -0.34 11.57
N SER A 141 16.38 0.95 11.86
CA SER A 141 16.90 1.52 13.10
C SER A 141 16.15 1.02 14.32
N LEU A 142 14.83 0.90 14.26
CA LEU A 142 14.03 0.31 15.33
C LEU A 142 14.48 -1.11 15.69
N ARG A 143 14.69 -1.97 14.69
CA ARG A 143 15.16 -3.36 14.91
C ARG A 143 16.53 -3.40 15.58
N LYS A 144 17.45 -2.53 15.15
CA LYS A 144 18.80 -2.41 15.77
C LYS A 144 18.68 -1.95 17.23
N THR A 145 17.86 -0.95 17.50
CA THR A 145 17.57 -0.44 18.86
C THR A 145 16.99 -1.54 19.76
N LEU A 146 15.99 -2.30 19.28
CA LEU A 146 15.39 -3.40 20.03
C LEU A 146 16.37 -4.53 20.30
N SER A 147 17.23 -4.86 19.33
CA SER A 147 18.27 -5.88 19.53
C SER A 147 19.25 -5.47 20.63
N LEU A 148 19.62 -4.18 20.66
CA LEU A 148 20.47 -3.63 21.70
C LEU A 148 19.78 -3.62 23.07
N ILE A 149 18.56 -3.10 23.17
CA ILE A 149 17.80 -3.04 24.42
C ILE A 149 17.69 -4.42 25.04
N ARG A 150 17.46 -5.45 24.22
CA ARG A 150 17.36 -6.84 24.70
C ARG A 150 18.66 -7.45 25.19
N ARG A 151 19.82 -6.90 24.77
CA ARG A 151 21.12 -7.28 25.33
C ARG A 151 21.39 -6.57 26.66
N LEU A 152 20.90 -5.31 26.81
CA LEU A 152 21.01 -4.55 28.05
C LEU A 152 20.01 -5.04 29.11
N TYR A 153 18.76 -5.26 28.68
CA TYR A 153 17.64 -5.63 29.50
C TYR A 153 16.95 -6.86 28.89
N PRO A 154 17.27 -8.09 29.37
CA PRO A 154 16.84 -9.33 28.73
C PRO A 154 15.36 -9.63 29.00
N ILE A 155 14.47 -8.82 28.40
CA ILE A 155 13.00 -8.92 28.48
C ILE A 155 12.48 -9.93 27.45
N ARG A 156 11.52 -10.76 27.86
CA ARG A 156 10.88 -11.75 26.98
C ARG A 156 10.07 -11.12 25.85
N THR A 157 9.99 -11.86 24.73
CA THR A 157 9.12 -11.53 23.59
C THR A 157 8.04 -12.60 23.37
N CYS A 158 8.20 -13.79 23.96
CA CYS A 158 7.32 -14.94 23.79
C CYS A 158 5.93 -14.70 24.40
N ARG A 159 4.90 -15.35 23.83
CA ARG A 159 3.53 -15.30 24.35
C ARG A 159 3.30 -16.30 25.48
N SER A 160 3.80 -17.52 25.33
CA SER A 160 3.60 -18.59 26.30
C SER A 160 4.66 -18.55 27.40
N MET A 161 4.22 -18.80 28.65
CA MET A 161 5.08 -19.01 29.82
C MET A 161 5.20 -20.50 30.18
N LYS A 162 4.42 -21.38 29.53
CA LYS A 162 4.45 -22.83 29.76
C LYS A 162 5.48 -23.45 28.84
N VAL A 163 6.65 -23.73 29.36
CA VAL A 163 7.78 -24.35 28.62
C VAL A 163 8.38 -25.47 29.43
N SER A 164 8.87 -26.51 28.77
CA SER A 164 9.54 -27.67 29.39
C SER A 164 11.04 -27.46 29.59
N ARG A 165 11.63 -26.44 28.95
CA ARG A 165 13.06 -26.10 29.03
C ARG A 165 13.28 -24.65 28.67
N PRO A 166 14.39 -23.99 29.07
CA PRO A 166 14.77 -22.67 28.60
C PRO A 166 14.90 -22.62 27.08
N CYS A 167 14.44 -21.53 26.47
CA CYS A 167 14.50 -21.38 25.02
C CYS A 167 15.84 -20.79 24.56
N LEU A 168 16.07 -20.80 23.23
CA LEU A 168 17.27 -20.22 22.60
C LEU A 168 17.56 -18.77 23.03
N GLN A 169 16.53 -17.95 23.28
CA GLN A 169 16.70 -16.56 23.70
C GLN A 169 17.40 -16.43 25.06
N TYR A 170 17.19 -17.39 25.97
CA TYR A 170 17.90 -17.46 27.24
C TYR A 170 19.38 -17.78 27.02
N HIS A 171 19.68 -18.79 26.23
CA HIS A 171 21.07 -19.17 25.92
C HIS A 171 21.85 -18.10 25.15
N MET A 172 21.15 -17.20 24.47
CA MET A 172 21.73 -16.03 23.79
C MET A 172 21.77 -14.77 24.67
N ASN A 173 21.46 -14.87 25.97
CA ASN A 173 21.37 -13.75 26.91
C ASN A 173 20.41 -12.62 26.48
N LEU A 174 19.39 -12.92 25.68
CA LEU A 174 18.36 -11.99 25.21
C LEU A 174 17.05 -12.05 26.02
N CYS A 175 17.00 -12.94 27.02
CA CYS A 175 15.88 -13.12 27.94
C CYS A 175 16.38 -13.78 29.23
N CYS A 176 15.98 -13.27 30.38
CA CYS A 176 16.37 -13.87 31.67
C CYS A 176 15.54 -15.12 32.07
N ALA A 177 14.71 -15.65 31.16
CA ALA A 177 13.85 -16.81 31.32
C ALA A 177 12.96 -16.78 32.58
N PRO A 178 12.07 -15.82 32.76
CA PRO A 178 11.11 -15.78 33.86
C PRO A 178 10.16 -16.99 33.83
N CYS A 179 9.97 -17.61 32.66
CA CYS A 179 9.21 -18.86 32.51
C CYS A 179 9.86 -20.09 33.14
N TRP A 180 11.14 -20.01 33.56
CA TRP A 180 11.92 -21.04 34.18
C TRP A 180 12.51 -20.61 35.53
N ASN A 181 12.00 -19.54 36.14
CA ASN A 181 12.42 -18.94 37.41
C ASN A 181 13.92 -18.60 37.51
N HIS A 182 14.57 -18.25 36.39
CA HIS A 182 15.98 -17.83 36.38
C HIS A 182 16.19 -16.36 36.78
N CYS A 183 15.13 -15.58 36.97
CA CYS A 183 15.18 -14.22 37.49
C CYS A 183 14.00 -13.97 38.44
N THR A 184 14.21 -13.08 39.42
CA THR A 184 13.14 -12.65 40.33
C THR A 184 12.19 -11.68 39.66
N GLU A 185 11.00 -11.52 40.22
CA GLU A 185 10.00 -10.59 39.70
C GLU A 185 10.48 -9.13 39.80
N GLU A 186 11.16 -8.78 40.90
CA GLU A 186 11.73 -7.45 41.13
C GLU A 186 12.80 -7.12 40.09
N GLN A 187 13.78 -8.03 39.87
CA GLN A 187 14.82 -7.85 38.86
C GLN A 187 14.22 -7.68 37.47
N TYR A 188 13.20 -8.46 37.13
CA TYR A 188 12.54 -8.37 35.84
C TYR A 188 11.82 -7.04 35.65
N HIS A 189 11.08 -6.59 36.64
CA HIS A 189 10.39 -5.29 36.62
C HIS A 189 11.37 -4.12 36.53
N GLU A 190 12.54 -4.19 37.17
CA GLU A 190 13.60 -3.19 37.02
C GLU A 190 14.05 -3.07 35.56
N TYR A 191 14.25 -4.20 34.86
CA TYR A 191 14.57 -4.18 33.42
C TYR A 191 13.47 -3.52 32.59
N VAL A 192 12.21 -3.79 32.92
CA VAL A 192 11.06 -3.19 32.23
C VAL A 192 11.02 -1.68 32.43
N VAL A 193 11.23 -1.19 33.65
CA VAL A 193 11.28 0.24 33.98
C VAL A 193 12.41 0.91 33.22
N LYS A 194 13.63 0.38 33.29
CA LYS A 194 14.80 0.90 32.57
C LYS A 194 14.58 0.93 31.05
N THR A 195 13.88 -0.08 30.50
CA THR A 195 13.52 -0.11 29.09
C THR A 195 12.52 1.00 28.74
N CYS A 196 11.52 1.24 29.58
CA CYS A 196 10.59 2.34 29.40
C CYS A 196 11.31 3.70 29.46
N ASP A 197 12.19 3.90 30.44
CA ASP A 197 12.96 5.13 30.61
C ASP A 197 13.87 5.41 29.40
N LEU A 198 14.43 4.35 28.79
CA LEU A 198 15.22 4.48 27.57
C LEU A 198 14.36 4.99 26.40
N PHE A 199 13.15 4.49 26.20
CA PHE A 199 12.23 4.99 25.16
C PHE A 199 11.67 6.39 25.50
N GLU A 200 11.47 6.70 26.77
CA GLU A 200 11.10 8.04 27.25
C GLU A 200 12.28 9.03 27.15
N GLY A 201 13.48 8.51 26.88
CA GLY A 201 14.70 9.30 26.73
C GLY A 201 15.30 9.79 28.04
N LYS A 202 15.00 9.17 29.15
CA LYS A 202 15.61 9.42 30.48
C LYS A 202 16.93 8.63 30.58
N ASN A 203 17.90 8.94 29.71
CA ASN A 203 19.08 8.08 29.52
C ASN A 203 20.34 8.63 30.19
N THR A 204 20.30 9.82 30.79
CA THR A 204 21.49 10.51 31.32
C THR A 204 22.19 9.69 32.40
N GLU A 205 21.45 9.07 33.30
CA GLU A 205 22.00 8.22 34.35
C GLU A 205 22.58 6.92 33.81
N LEU A 206 21.87 6.31 32.84
CA LEU A 206 22.33 5.08 32.17
C LEU A 206 23.65 5.33 31.42
N VAL A 207 23.76 6.43 30.68
CA VAL A 207 24.99 6.80 29.97
C VAL A 207 26.14 6.96 30.94
N LYS A 208 25.94 7.67 32.06
CA LYS A 208 26.96 7.83 33.11
C LYS A 208 27.37 6.50 33.76
N ALA A 209 26.40 5.64 34.04
CA ALA A 209 26.64 4.30 34.63
C ALA A 209 27.44 3.42 33.65
N LEU A 210 27.03 3.33 32.38
CA LEU A 210 27.74 2.55 31.36
C LEU A 210 29.17 3.08 31.12
N GLN A 211 29.35 4.40 31.17
CA GLN A 211 30.68 5.00 31.03
C GLN A 211 31.59 4.64 32.22
N LYS A 212 31.08 4.75 33.45
CA LYS A 212 31.81 4.38 34.66
C LYS A 212 32.18 2.89 34.67
N ASP A 213 31.24 2.01 34.32
CA ASP A 213 31.47 0.57 34.28
C ASP A 213 32.50 0.20 33.19
N MET A 214 32.49 0.92 32.04
CA MET A 214 33.48 0.75 30.98
C MET A 214 34.87 1.16 31.44
N GLU A 215 34.99 2.31 32.12
CA GLU A 215 36.24 2.79 32.68
C GLU A 215 36.79 1.81 33.73
N SER A 216 35.94 1.34 34.66
CA SER A 216 36.33 0.32 35.67
C SER A 216 36.79 -0.98 35.04
N ALA A 217 36.07 -1.49 34.02
CA ALA A 217 36.46 -2.71 33.32
C ALA A 217 37.79 -2.53 32.55
N SER A 218 38.09 -1.32 32.08
CA SER A 218 39.37 -1.01 31.44
C SER A 218 40.52 -0.93 32.47
N GLU A 219 40.28 -0.37 33.64
CA GLU A 219 41.25 -0.34 34.76
C GLU A 219 41.58 -1.72 35.27
N GLU A 220 40.56 -2.63 35.31
CA GLU A 220 40.70 -4.05 35.65
C GLU A 220 41.37 -4.86 34.53
N MET A 221 41.83 -4.27 33.45
CA MET A 221 42.35 -4.89 32.23
C MET A 221 41.41 -5.90 31.56
N ASN A 222 40.12 -5.82 31.85
CA ASN A 222 39.09 -6.67 31.21
C ASN A 222 38.59 -6.00 29.91
N PHE A 223 39.47 -6.01 28.89
CA PHE A 223 39.21 -5.32 27.62
C PHE A 223 38.01 -5.87 26.83
N GLU A 224 37.71 -7.15 26.98
CA GLU A 224 36.51 -7.72 26.32
C GLU A 224 35.22 -7.13 26.91
N ARG A 225 35.14 -7.03 28.24
CA ARG A 225 33.99 -6.42 28.93
C ARG A 225 33.93 -4.92 28.63
N ALA A 226 35.06 -4.21 28.62
CA ALA A 226 35.12 -2.80 28.28
C ALA A 226 34.65 -2.54 26.83
N ALA A 227 35.02 -3.40 25.88
CA ALA A 227 34.53 -3.31 24.47
C ALA A 227 33.03 -3.49 24.37
N VAL A 228 32.44 -4.46 25.08
CA VAL A 228 30.98 -4.68 25.13
C VAL A 228 30.28 -3.45 25.72
N LEU A 229 30.77 -2.88 26.81
CA LEU A 229 30.21 -1.68 27.44
C LEU A 229 30.33 -0.46 26.56
N ARG A 230 31.46 -0.28 25.85
CA ARG A 230 31.66 0.77 24.85
C ARG A 230 30.58 0.67 23.73
N ASP A 231 30.40 -0.52 23.20
CA ASP A 231 29.42 -0.74 22.11
C ASP A 231 27.98 -0.49 22.59
N GLN A 232 27.68 -0.82 23.86
CA GLN A 232 26.42 -0.48 24.51
C GLN A 232 26.25 1.03 24.68
N LEU A 233 27.29 1.74 25.13
CA LEU A 233 27.30 3.18 25.29
C LEU A 233 27.06 3.90 23.94
N HIS A 234 27.82 3.52 22.90
CA HIS A 234 27.64 4.05 21.56
C HIS A 234 26.23 3.85 21.02
N ALA A 235 25.64 2.72 21.29
CA ALA A 235 24.32 2.41 20.81
C ALA A 235 23.22 3.21 21.57
N VAL A 236 23.34 3.41 22.89
CA VAL A 236 22.45 4.29 23.66
C VAL A 236 22.61 5.73 23.19
N GLN A 237 23.83 6.20 22.97
CA GLN A 237 24.11 7.53 22.45
C GLN A 237 23.56 7.73 21.04
N SER A 238 23.62 6.73 20.16
CA SER A 238 23.07 6.81 18.81
C SER A 238 21.54 6.93 18.80
N VAL A 239 20.86 6.32 19.76
CA VAL A 239 19.41 6.51 19.99
C VAL A 239 19.15 7.95 20.47
N GLN A 240 20.01 8.47 21.33
CA GLN A 240 19.89 9.82 21.88
C GLN A 240 20.19 10.94 20.86
N GLN A 241 21.21 10.79 20.01
CA GLN A 241 21.58 11.80 18.99
C GLN A 241 20.48 12.02 17.95
N ARG A 242 19.67 11.01 17.65
CA ARG A 242 18.53 11.12 16.75
C ARG A 242 17.32 11.85 17.36
N GLN A 243 17.34 12.08 18.68
CA GLN A 243 16.25 12.70 19.44
C GLN A 243 16.54 14.18 19.82
N ASN A 244 17.41 14.86 19.09
CA ASN A 244 18.02 16.16 19.47
C ASN A 244 17.11 17.39 19.45
N ILE A 245 15.79 17.25 19.28
CA ILE A 245 14.87 18.37 19.44
C ILE A 245 14.15 18.19 20.77
N VAL A 246 14.51 19.00 21.72
CA VAL A 246 14.01 18.93 23.10
C VAL A 246 13.02 20.07 23.31
N SER A 247 11.74 19.72 23.47
CA SER A 247 10.77 20.50 24.23
C SER A 247 10.78 19.97 25.67
N LYS A 248 10.57 20.82 26.66
CA LYS A 248 10.55 20.35 28.06
C LYS A 248 9.46 19.32 28.33
N GLU A 249 8.34 19.32 27.57
CA GLU A 249 7.22 18.36 27.69
C GLU A 249 6.34 18.38 26.43
N GLY A 250 5.63 17.28 26.18
CA GLY A 250 4.48 17.22 25.27
C GLY A 250 4.49 16.10 24.24
N ASP A 251 3.28 15.68 23.92
CA ASP A 251 2.97 14.76 22.81
C ASP A 251 2.20 15.54 21.75
N PHE A 252 2.84 15.90 20.66
CA PHE A 252 2.22 16.67 19.58
C PHE A 252 2.84 16.33 18.23
N ASP A 253 2.08 16.59 17.17
CA ASP A 253 2.55 16.50 15.80
C ASP A 253 2.67 17.92 15.23
N VAL A 254 3.71 18.14 14.42
CA VAL A 254 3.93 19.41 13.73
C VAL A 254 3.88 19.17 12.25
N VAL A 255 3.01 19.88 11.57
CA VAL A 255 2.83 19.78 10.12
C VAL A 255 3.38 21.06 9.47
N GLY A 256 4.30 20.89 8.53
CA GLY A 256 4.73 21.93 7.61
C GLY A 256 4.18 21.64 6.22
N MET A 257 3.87 22.67 5.45
CA MET A 257 3.40 22.56 4.08
C MET A 257 4.11 23.55 3.17
N SER A 258 4.39 23.12 1.97
CA SER A 258 4.89 23.98 0.88
C SER A 258 4.24 23.58 -0.43
N ARG A 259 4.21 24.50 -1.39
CA ARG A 259 3.75 24.25 -2.76
C ARG A 259 4.88 24.49 -3.75
N LEU A 260 4.89 23.67 -4.78
CA LEU A 260 5.76 23.85 -5.94
C LEU A 260 5.02 23.33 -7.18
N ASP A 261 4.75 24.22 -8.12
CA ASP A 261 3.95 23.94 -9.34
C ASP A 261 2.58 23.32 -8.98
N GLU A 262 2.26 22.15 -9.54
CA GLU A 262 1.00 21.42 -9.30
C GLU A 262 1.02 20.55 -8.04
N HIS A 263 2.10 20.58 -7.26
CA HIS A 263 2.29 19.66 -6.13
C HIS A 263 2.32 20.41 -4.80
N ALA A 264 1.69 19.82 -3.79
CA ALA A 264 1.89 20.21 -2.40
C ALA A 264 2.72 19.16 -1.67
N GLY A 265 3.67 19.60 -0.86
CA GLY A 265 4.48 18.76 0.02
C GLY A 265 4.15 19.04 1.47
N LEU A 266 4.03 17.98 2.23
CA LEU A 266 3.84 18.02 3.68
C LEU A 266 5.03 17.35 4.36
N GLU A 267 5.51 17.97 5.44
CA GLU A 267 6.46 17.35 6.39
C GLU A 267 5.78 17.26 7.74
N ILE A 268 5.83 16.09 8.37
CA ILE A 268 5.25 15.83 9.68
C ILE A 268 6.37 15.48 10.64
N PHE A 269 6.44 16.17 11.78
CA PHE A 269 7.30 15.79 12.89
C PHE A 269 6.47 15.19 14.01
N TYR A 270 6.85 14.01 14.46
CA TYR A 270 6.23 13.33 15.59
C TYR A 270 7.02 13.63 16.86
N ILE A 271 6.44 14.42 17.75
CA ILE A 271 7.03 14.76 19.05
C ILE A 271 6.34 13.95 20.13
N ARG A 272 7.10 13.12 20.84
CA ARG A 272 6.62 12.31 21.96
C ARG A 272 7.60 12.44 23.12
N TYR A 273 7.05 12.60 24.33
CA TYR A 273 7.86 12.84 25.53
C TYR A 273 8.84 14.02 25.35
N GLY A 274 8.41 15.07 24.62
CA GLY A 274 9.25 16.23 24.32
C GLY A 274 10.36 16.00 23.29
N LYS A 275 10.47 14.83 22.68
CA LYS A 275 11.52 14.46 21.70
C LYS A 275 10.94 14.14 20.34
N MET A 276 11.69 14.46 19.28
CA MET A 276 11.32 14.05 17.94
C MET A 276 11.60 12.54 17.77
N VAL A 277 10.54 11.75 17.69
CA VAL A 277 10.64 10.29 17.52
C VAL A 277 10.62 9.86 16.04
N GLY A 278 10.18 10.74 15.15
CA GLY A 278 10.14 10.47 13.73
C GLY A 278 9.73 11.67 12.91
N LYS A 279 9.93 11.55 11.60
CA LYS A 279 9.45 12.52 10.60
C LYS A 279 8.95 11.80 9.37
N GLU A 280 8.03 12.42 8.65
CA GLU A 280 7.43 11.87 7.44
C GLU A 280 7.21 12.96 6.41
N ASN A 281 7.44 12.62 5.14
CA ASN A 281 7.19 13.48 4.00
C ASN A 281 6.09 12.88 3.15
N LEU A 282 5.10 13.70 2.80
CA LEU A 282 4.01 13.34 1.92
C LEU A 282 3.98 14.29 0.72
N SER A 283 3.63 13.78 -0.46
CA SER A 283 3.43 14.57 -1.66
C SER A 283 1.98 14.40 -2.13
N ILE A 284 1.30 15.51 -2.36
CA ILE A 284 -0.06 15.57 -2.89
C ILE A 284 0.06 16.12 -4.32
N PRO A 285 -0.18 15.28 -5.34
CA PRO A 285 -0.23 15.73 -6.73
C PRO A 285 -1.53 16.49 -7.02
N ASP A 286 -1.56 17.23 -8.12
CA ASP A 286 -2.76 17.93 -8.60
C ASP A 286 -3.37 18.92 -7.58
N SER A 287 -2.53 19.61 -6.81
CA SER A 287 -2.98 20.54 -5.77
C SER A 287 -3.19 21.99 -6.28
N LEU A 288 -2.97 22.24 -7.55
CA LEU A 288 -2.95 23.59 -8.13
C LEU A 288 -4.24 24.40 -7.86
N HIS A 289 -5.37 23.73 -7.79
CA HIS A 289 -6.69 24.34 -7.68
C HIS A 289 -7.32 24.21 -6.28
N GLU A 290 -6.59 23.68 -5.32
CA GLU A 290 -7.04 23.54 -3.93
C GLU A 290 -6.47 24.68 -3.08
N THR A 291 -7.22 25.13 -2.09
CA THR A 291 -6.68 26.07 -1.09
C THR A 291 -5.75 25.35 -0.12
N ASP A 292 -4.89 26.08 0.55
CA ASP A 292 -4.02 25.51 1.59
C ASP A 292 -4.83 24.90 2.73
N GLU A 293 -5.95 25.54 3.08
CA GLU A 293 -6.90 25.08 4.08
C GLU A 293 -7.54 23.74 3.67
N ASP A 294 -7.92 23.59 2.38
CA ASP A 294 -8.53 22.35 1.87
C ASP A 294 -7.51 21.20 1.88
N ILE A 295 -6.26 21.48 1.52
CA ILE A 295 -5.17 20.49 1.56
C ILE A 295 -4.94 20.01 2.98
N ILE A 296 -4.84 20.93 3.94
CA ILE A 296 -4.63 20.58 5.36
C ILE A 296 -5.85 19.83 5.91
N ALA A 297 -7.07 20.24 5.58
CA ALA A 297 -8.28 19.52 5.97
C ALA A 297 -8.31 18.09 5.43
N ALA A 298 -8.00 17.91 4.15
CA ALA A 298 -7.92 16.61 3.51
C ALA A 298 -6.80 15.74 4.12
N PHE A 299 -5.64 16.34 4.42
CA PHE A 299 -4.55 15.66 5.13
C PHE A 299 -5.02 15.13 6.48
N ILE A 300 -5.64 15.97 7.32
CA ILE A 300 -6.11 15.56 8.65
C ILE A 300 -7.11 14.41 8.54
N LYS A 301 -8.09 14.51 7.64
CA LYS A 301 -9.13 13.50 7.41
C LYS A 301 -8.54 12.15 6.98
N ASN A 302 -7.67 12.17 5.98
CA ASN A 302 -7.11 10.95 5.42
C ASN A 302 -6.07 10.32 6.36
N PHE A 303 -5.14 11.12 6.88
CA PHE A 303 -4.02 10.64 7.68
C PHE A 303 -4.47 10.07 9.04
N TYR A 304 -5.19 10.85 9.83
CA TYR A 304 -5.67 10.40 11.14
C TYR A 304 -6.90 9.49 11.03
N GLY A 305 -7.68 9.60 9.96
CA GLY A 305 -8.77 8.66 9.67
C GLY A 305 -8.27 7.26 9.35
N ALA A 306 -7.13 7.14 8.66
CA ALA A 306 -6.49 5.85 8.43
C ALA A 306 -5.88 5.25 9.71
N ASN A 307 -5.37 6.10 10.62
CA ASN A 307 -4.66 5.71 11.82
C ASN A 307 -5.23 6.38 13.11
N PRO A 308 -6.47 6.06 13.53
CA PRO A 308 -7.14 6.73 14.65
C PRO A 308 -6.36 6.68 15.97
N SER A 309 -5.62 5.59 16.19
CA SER A 309 -4.84 5.38 17.41
C SER A 309 -3.59 6.27 17.50
N SER A 310 -3.14 6.87 16.38
CA SER A 310 -1.95 7.73 16.34
C SER A 310 -2.23 9.19 16.70
N VAL A 311 -3.50 9.60 16.82
CA VAL A 311 -3.90 11.00 17.09
C VAL A 311 -3.25 11.52 18.38
N PRO A 312 -2.43 12.60 18.33
CA PRO A 312 -1.75 13.17 19.50
C PRO A 312 -2.68 14.06 20.32
N LYS A 313 -2.15 14.65 21.41
CA LYS A 313 -2.89 15.67 22.21
C LYS A 313 -3.01 17.00 21.47
N GLU A 314 -1.98 17.37 20.72
CA GLU A 314 -1.93 18.63 20.00
C GLU A 314 -1.44 18.39 18.58
N ILE A 315 -2.01 19.12 17.62
CA ILE A 315 -1.60 19.15 16.22
C ILE A 315 -1.31 20.60 15.87
N ILE A 316 -0.08 20.85 15.49
CA ILE A 316 0.41 22.16 15.09
C ILE A 316 0.39 22.21 13.57
N LEU A 317 -0.31 23.21 13.04
CA LEU A 317 -0.53 23.38 11.61
C LEU A 317 0.12 24.66 11.07
N PRO A 318 0.43 24.72 9.76
CA PRO A 318 0.86 25.95 9.10
C PRO A 318 -0.29 26.95 8.91
N ILE A 319 -1.51 26.44 8.68
CA ILE A 319 -2.75 27.22 8.51
C ILE A 319 -3.92 26.44 9.12
N LEU A 320 -4.93 27.16 9.61
CA LEU A 320 -6.13 26.54 10.16
C LEU A 320 -7.16 26.28 9.05
N PRO A 321 -7.65 25.03 8.89
CA PRO A 321 -8.78 24.77 8.01
C PRO A 321 -10.06 25.49 8.48
N GLN A 322 -10.94 25.84 7.56
CA GLN A 322 -12.24 26.44 7.90
C GLN A 322 -13.08 25.56 8.85
N GLU A 323 -12.95 24.23 8.71
CA GLU A 323 -13.64 23.22 9.53
C GLU A 323 -12.88 22.86 10.83
N SER A 324 -11.96 23.69 11.31
CA SER A 324 -11.05 23.34 12.41
C SER A 324 -11.76 22.90 13.68
N LEU A 325 -12.90 23.51 14.04
CA LEU A 325 -13.70 23.11 15.20
C LEU A 325 -14.29 21.70 15.05
N LEU A 326 -14.84 21.38 13.89
CA LEU A 326 -15.41 20.06 13.60
C LEU A 326 -14.31 18.99 13.57
N LEU A 327 -13.17 19.28 12.94
CA LEU A 327 -12.02 18.38 12.91
C LEU A 327 -11.46 18.13 14.30
N THR A 328 -11.41 19.16 15.15
CA THR A 328 -11.00 19.03 16.56
C THR A 328 -11.93 18.10 17.33
N ALA A 329 -13.24 18.28 17.21
CA ALA A 329 -14.23 17.42 17.86
C ALA A 329 -14.16 15.97 17.35
N TRP A 330 -13.99 15.78 16.04
CA TRP A 330 -13.83 14.46 15.42
C TRP A 330 -12.56 13.74 15.90
N LEU A 331 -11.42 14.44 15.93
CA LEU A 331 -10.16 13.88 16.41
C LEU A 331 -10.20 13.57 17.90
N SER A 332 -10.88 14.40 18.70
CA SER A 332 -11.09 14.14 20.13
C SER A 332 -11.91 12.88 20.35
N LYS A 333 -12.93 12.63 19.52
CA LYS A 333 -13.69 11.37 19.52
C LYS A 333 -12.83 10.18 19.12
N LEU A 334 -12.01 10.30 18.05
CA LEU A 334 -11.10 9.24 17.62
C LEU A 334 -10.05 8.91 18.69
N ARG A 335 -9.54 9.94 19.36
CA ARG A 335 -8.53 9.79 20.40
C ARG A 335 -9.11 9.24 21.71
N ASN A 336 -10.41 9.39 21.93
CA ASN A 336 -11.10 9.23 23.22
C ASN A 336 -10.48 10.14 24.30
N GLY A 337 -10.37 11.43 23.99
CA GLY A 337 -9.78 12.47 24.85
C GLY A 337 -9.49 13.75 24.08
N ASP A 338 -9.25 14.83 24.77
CA ASP A 338 -9.08 16.16 24.18
C ASP A 338 -7.94 16.23 23.17
N VAL A 339 -8.20 16.89 22.05
CA VAL A 339 -7.23 17.24 21.01
C VAL A 339 -7.28 18.75 20.78
N LYS A 340 -6.12 19.37 20.57
CA LYS A 340 -6.01 20.78 20.19
C LYS A 340 -5.38 20.91 18.82
N ILE A 341 -6.01 21.71 17.95
CA ILE A 341 -5.46 22.07 16.64
C ILE A 341 -5.24 23.58 16.63
N TYR A 342 -4.04 24.03 16.31
CA TYR A 342 -3.74 25.46 16.25
C TYR A 342 -2.49 25.78 15.45
N VAL A 343 -2.32 27.07 15.11
CA VAL A 343 -1.13 27.65 14.50
C VAL A 343 -0.38 28.42 15.57
N PRO A 344 0.89 28.08 15.87
CA PRO A 344 1.67 28.79 16.88
C PRO A 344 2.21 30.10 16.33
N GLU A 345 2.02 31.20 17.06
CA GLU A 345 2.48 32.53 16.67
C GLU A 345 3.91 32.85 17.17
N ARG A 346 4.36 32.21 18.26
CA ARG A 346 5.64 32.48 18.91
C ARG A 346 6.25 31.27 19.62
N GLY A 347 7.49 31.39 20.00
CA GLY A 347 8.18 30.40 20.83
C GLY A 347 8.71 29.18 20.05
N PHE A 348 9.01 28.11 20.79
CA PHE A 348 9.64 26.89 20.27
C PHE A 348 8.76 26.18 19.23
N LYS A 349 7.46 26.07 19.46
CA LYS A 349 6.52 25.39 18.55
C LYS A 349 6.41 26.10 17.21
N ARG A 350 6.50 27.45 17.18
CA ARG A 350 6.60 28.21 15.91
C ARG A 350 7.87 27.84 15.15
N ARG A 351 9.02 27.81 15.82
CA ARG A 351 10.29 27.42 15.16
C ARG A 351 10.23 26.01 14.57
N LEU A 352 9.61 25.06 15.27
CA LEU A 352 9.39 23.72 14.73
C LEU A 352 8.48 23.72 13.49
N LYS A 353 7.39 24.50 13.52
CA LYS A 353 6.50 24.66 12.37
C LYS A 353 7.27 25.25 11.16
N ASP A 354 8.04 26.32 11.38
CA ASP A 354 8.81 26.96 10.32
C ASP A 354 9.89 26.01 9.77
N MET A 355 10.51 25.20 10.62
CA MET A 355 11.46 24.14 10.20
C MET A 355 10.76 23.04 9.38
N ALA A 356 9.58 22.58 9.80
CA ALA A 356 8.81 21.60 9.05
C ALA A 356 8.40 22.16 7.67
N GLN A 357 8.04 23.44 7.61
CA GLN A 357 7.69 24.11 6.35
C GLN A 357 8.90 24.23 5.41
N SER A 358 10.08 24.59 5.94
CA SER A 358 11.33 24.63 5.15
C SER A 358 11.71 23.23 4.62
N ASN A 359 11.54 22.20 5.44
CA ASN A 359 11.78 20.83 5.01
C ASN A 359 10.80 20.34 3.94
N ALA A 360 9.51 20.71 4.05
CA ALA A 360 8.52 20.41 3.03
C ALA A 360 8.89 21.06 1.68
N ALA A 361 9.38 22.31 1.70
CA ALA A 361 9.86 23.00 0.50
C ALA A 361 11.08 22.28 -0.11
N LYS A 362 12.08 21.92 0.71
CA LYS A 362 13.24 21.18 0.25
C LYS A 362 12.86 19.82 -0.33
N TYR A 363 11.98 19.09 0.33
CA TYR A 363 11.48 17.79 -0.17
C TYR A 363 10.84 17.91 -1.55
N LEU A 364 10.01 18.94 -1.79
CA LEU A 364 9.42 19.18 -3.10
C LEU A 364 10.45 19.55 -4.15
N ALA A 365 11.44 20.38 -3.81
CA ALA A 365 12.51 20.74 -4.74
C ALA A 365 13.33 19.51 -5.14
N ASP A 366 13.72 18.66 -4.17
CA ASP A 366 14.43 17.40 -4.43
C ASP A 366 13.57 16.43 -5.29
N LYS A 367 12.27 16.38 -5.02
CA LYS A 367 11.33 15.58 -5.82
C LYS A 367 11.19 16.09 -7.24
N LYS A 368 11.09 17.42 -7.43
CA LYS A 368 11.01 18.03 -8.76
C LYS A 368 12.24 17.68 -9.59
N LEU A 369 13.44 17.82 -9.03
CA LEU A 369 14.67 17.42 -9.70
C LEU A 369 14.67 15.94 -10.08
N GLN A 370 14.18 15.06 -9.20
CA GLN A 370 14.06 13.64 -9.51
C GLN A 370 13.07 13.39 -10.66
N TRP A 371 11.91 14.07 -10.69
CA TRP A 371 10.93 13.95 -11.76
C TRP A 371 11.50 14.47 -13.09
N GLU A 372 12.12 15.66 -13.09
CA GLU A 372 12.74 16.24 -14.29
C GLU A 372 13.85 15.33 -14.83
N TYR A 373 14.70 14.78 -13.96
CA TYR A 373 15.74 13.83 -14.36
C TYR A 373 15.14 12.53 -14.93
N GLN A 374 14.09 12.01 -14.30
CA GLN A 374 13.40 10.83 -14.77
C GLN A 374 12.71 11.08 -16.11
N ASP A 375 12.04 12.22 -16.29
CA ASP A 375 11.40 12.63 -17.54
C ASP A 375 12.42 12.79 -18.66
N ALA A 376 13.54 13.46 -18.38
CA ALA A 376 14.64 13.63 -19.35
C ALA A 376 15.25 12.28 -19.76
N ARG A 377 15.41 11.35 -18.78
CA ARG A 377 15.92 9.99 -19.05
C ARG A 377 14.94 9.18 -19.90
N GLU A 378 13.63 9.22 -19.57
CA GLU A 378 12.59 8.52 -20.31
C GLU A 378 12.45 9.06 -21.75
N GLN A 379 12.43 10.38 -21.92
CA GLN A 379 12.42 11.02 -23.25
C GLN A 379 13.71 10.73 -24.02
N GLY A 380 14.86 10.79 -23.35
CA GLY A 380 16.15 10.43 -23.93
C GLY A 380 16.19 8.99 -24.43
N ALA A 381 15.63 8.05 -23.64
CA ALA A 381 15.53 6.65 -24.02
C ALA A 381 14.64 6.44 -25.27
N VAL A 382 13.49 7.12 -25.32
CA VAL A 382 12.57 7.05 -26.49
C VAL A 382 13.20 7.65 -27.75
N ASN A 383 13.90 8.79 -27.63
CA ASN A 383 14.64 9.41 -28.73
C ASN A 383 15.74 8.49 -29.24
N LYS A 384 16.54 7.92 -28.32
CA LYS A 384 17.63 7.01 -28.65
C LYS A 384 17.13 5.71 -29.29
N LEU A 385 15.96 5.22 -28.85
CA LEU A 385 15.31 4.06 -29.46
C LEU A 385 14.93 4.34 -30.93
N LYS A 386 14.41 5.54 -31.21
CA LYS A 386 14.14 5.96 -32.59
C LYS A 386 15.39 5.93 -33.46
N GLU A 387 16.52 6.44 -32.95
CA GLU A 387 17.80 6.48 -33.67
C GLU A 387 18.34 5.07 -33.92
N LEU A 388 18.43 4.25 -32.88
CA LEU A 388 19.03 2.91 -32.96
C LEU A 388 18.23 1.93 -33.82
N LEU A 389 16.90 2.04 -33.81
CA LEU A 389 16.03 1.19 -34.63
C LEU A 389 15.65 1.83 -35.97
N HIS A 390 16.19 3.02 -36.29
CA HIS A 390 15.88 3.78 -37.51
C HIS A 390 14.38 3.96 -37.77
N LEU A 391 13.61 4.26 -36.67
CA LEU A 391 12.17 4.37 -36.76
C LEU A 391 11.75 5.63 -37.54
N PRO A 392 10.68 5.57 -38.37
CA PRO A 392 10.24 6.72 -39.18
C PRO A 392 9.73 7.89 -38.32
N LYS A 393 9.17 7.59 -37.16
CA LYS A 393 8.68 8.58 -36.19
C LYS A 393 9.06 8.20 -34.78
N LEU A 394 8.92 9.15 -33.85
CA LEU A 394 9.15 8.91 -32.43
C LEU A 394 8.13 7.87 -31.92
N PRO A 395 8.57 6.77 -31.24
CA PRO A 395 7.65 5.76 -30.70
C PRO A 395 6.97 6.28 -29.42
N GLY A 396 6.06 7.23 -29.58
CA GLY A 396 5.31 7.81 -28.46
C GLY A 396 4.39 6.81 -27.79
N ARG A 397 3.77 5.90 -28.57
CA ARG A 397 2.98 4.78 -28.06
C ARG A 397 3.60 3.46 -28.48
N MET A 398 3.94 2.65 -27.48
CA MET A 398 4.52 1.31 -27.68
C MET A 398 3.59 0.26 -27.08
N GLU A 399 3.36 -0.84 -27.81
CA GLU A 399 2.59 -1.98 -27.33
C GLU A 399 3.51 -3.21 -27.29
N CYS A 400 3.61 -3.88 -26.12
CA CYS A 400 4.38 -5.10 -25.98
C CYS A 400 3.47 -6.28 -25.67
N PHE A 401 3.79 -7.41 -26.34
CA PHE A 401 3.03 -8.66 -26.24
C PHE A 401 3.89 -9.78 -25.70
N ASP A 402 3.36 -10.51 -24.72
CA ASP A 402 3.96 -11.72 -24.14
C ASP A 402 2.94 -12.86 -24.14
N ILE A 403 3.40 -14.08 -24.45
CA ILE A 403 2.61 -15.31 -24.41
C ILE A 403 3.09 -16.15 -23.23
N SER A 404 2.16 -16.61 -22.41
CA SER A 404 2.47 -17.49 -21.28
C SER A 404 1.57 -18.72 -21.28
N HIS A 405 2.20 -19.88 -21.14
CA HIS A 405 1.54 -21.17 -21.00
C HIS A 405 1.44 -21.56 -19.51
N ASN A 406 0.26 -21.95 -19.08
CA ASN A 406 0.11 -22.54 -17.76
C ASN A 406 0.07 -24.06 -17.90
N GLN A 407 0.95 -24.76 -17.20
CA GLN A 407 1.00 -26.23 -17.23
C GLN A 407 -0.41 -26.79 -16.95
N GLY A 408 -1.09 -27.21 -18.03
CA GLY A 408 -2.30 -28.01 -17.99
C GLY A 408 -3.67 -27.32 -18.18
N ALA A 409 -3.79 -26.00 -18.49
CA ALA A 409 -5.13 -25.44 -18.65
C ALA A 409 -5.34 -24.38 -19.74
N GLU A 410 -4.62 -23.28 -19.79
CA GLU A 410 -4.97 -22.18 -20.71
C GLU A 410 -3.75 -21.36 -21.11
N THR A 411 -3.60 -21.11 -22.41
CA THR A 411 -2.62 -20.16 -22.96
C THR A 411 -3.22 -18.76 -22.88
N THR A 412 -2.47 -17.81 -22.37
CA THR A 412 -2.88 -16.41 -22.23
C THR A 412 -1.86 -15.49 -22.86
N GLY A 413 -2.33 -14.62 -23.78
CA GLY A 413 -1.55 -13.48 -24.26
C GLY A 413 -1.79 -12.24 -23.41
N ALA A 414 -0.75 -11.44 -23.20
CA ALA A 414 -0.84 -10.15 -22.55
C ALA A 414 -0.37 -9.04 -23.49
N MET A 415 -1.01 -7.88 -23.39
CA MET A 415 -0.61 -6.64 -24.02
C MET A 415 -0.40 -5.60 -22.94
N VAL A 416 0.79 -5.01 -22.89
CA VAL A 416 1.07 -3.82 -22.10
C VAL A 416 1.28 -2.62 -23.01
N VAL A 417 0.92 -1.45 -22.53
CA VAL A 417 0.99 -0.21 -23.29
C VAL A 417 1.88 0.78 -22.56
N PHE A 418 2.79 1.38 -23.31
CA PHE A 418 3.65 2.47 -22.83
C PHE A 418 3.41 3.73 -23.67
N GLU A 419 3.31 4.86 -23.00
CA GLU A 419 3.19 6.17 -23.62
C GLU A 419 4.32 7.06 -23.17
N SER A 420 5.08 7.62 -24.12
CA SER A 420 6.27 8.46 -23.86
C SER A 420 7.26 7.80 -22.88
N GLY A 421 7.49 6.49 -23.01
CA GLY A 421 8.38 5.72 -22.14
C GLY A 421 7.77 5.26 -20.80
N ARG A 422 6.51 5.59 -20.49
CA ARG A 422 5.83 5.26 -19.24
C ARG A 422 4.71 4.25 -19.39
N PRO A 423 4.50 3.34 -18.41
CA PRO A 423 3.44 2.34 -18.48
C PRO A 423 2.04 2.96 -18.31
N ASN A 424 1.17 2.80 -19.31
CA ASN A 424 -0.25 3.14 -19.23
C ASN A 424 -1.09 1.92 -18.85
N LYS A 425 -1.13 1.61 -17.55
CA LYS A 425 -1.80 0.40 -17.02
C LYS A 425 -3.31 0.33 -17.31
N LYS A 426 -3.96 1.45 -17.64
CA LYS A 426 -5.39 1.49 -17.97
C LYS A 426 -5.69 0.79 -19.30
N GLU A 427 -4.71 0.75 -20.17
CA GLU A 427 -4.82 0.17 -21.51
C GLU A 427 -4.23 -1.24 -21.63
N TYR A 428 -3.77 -1.84 -20.53
CA TYR A 428 -3.32 -3.23 -20.51
C TYR A 428 -4.47 -4.17 -20.81
N ARG A 429 -4.23 -5.19 -21.65
CA ARG A 429 -5.24 -6.17 -22.06
C ARG A 429 -4.71 -7.59 -21.94
N ARG A 430 -5.63 -8.54 -21.82
CA ARG A 430 -5.37 -9.97 -21.80
C ARG A 430 -6.21 -10.66 -22.85
N PHE A 431 -5.63 -11.64 -23.49
CA PHE A 431 -6.26 -12.43 -24.55
C PHE A 431 -6.25 -13.89 -24.10
N LYS A 432 -7.44 -14.44 -23.87
CA LYS A 432 -7.59 -15.87 -23.63
C LYS A 432 -7.56 -16.57 -25.00
N LEU A 433 -6.57 -17.46 -25.24
CA LEU A 433 -6.34 -18.08 -26.52
C LEU A 433 -7.13 -19.39 -26.66
N GLN A 434 -7.63 -19.65 -27.86
CA GLN A 434 -8.45 -20.83 -28.17
C GLN A 434 -7.73 -21.80 -29.12
N SER A 435 -6.79 -21.31 -29.94
CA SER A 435 -6.15 -22.07 -31.02
C SER A 435 -5.15 -23.14 -30.56
N THR A 436 -4.72 -23.11 -29.28
CA THR A 436 -3.66 -23.98 -28.75
C THR A 436 -4.12 -24.86 -27.60
N GLN A 437 -5.40 -25.24 -27.56
CA GLN A 437 -5.88 -26.22 -26.58
C GLN A 437 -5.23 -27.59 -26.82
N GLY A 438 -4.20 -27.91 -26.03
CA GLY A 438 -3.54 -29.23 -25.98
C GLY A 438 -2.07 -29.29 -26.34
N THR A 439 -1.54 -28.37 -27.14
CA THR A 439 -0.09 -28.30 -27.46
C THR A 439 0.41 -26.86 -27.38
N PRO A 440 1.48 -26.58 -26.62
CA PRO A 440 2.08 -25.25 -26.58
C PRO A 440 2.66 -24.86 -27.94
N ASP A 441 2.08 -23.86 -28.59
CA ASP A 441 2.57 -23.29 -29.85
C ASP A 441 2.57 -21.76 -29.72
N ASP A 442 3.75 -21.23 -29.38
CA ASP A 442 3.93 -19.78 -29.16
C ASP A 442 3.71 -18.98 -30.45
N PHE A 443 4.02 -19.56 -31.61
CA PHE A 443 3.89 -18.87 -32.89
C PHE A 443 2.43 -18.67 -33.28
N LYS A 444 1.61 -19.73 -33.20
CA LYS A 444 0.16 -19.62 -33.41
C LYS A 444 -0.53 -18.77 -32.39
N SER A 445 -0.09 -18.84 -31.13
CA SER A 445 -0.60 -18.01 -30.04
C SER A 445 -0.36 -16.53 -30.30
N MET A 446 0.84 -16.15 -30.74
CA MET A 446 1.18 -14.78 -31.06
C MET A 446 0.36 -14.28 -32.26
N ALA A 447 0.24 -15.08 -33.32
CA ALA A 447 -0.57 -14.76 -34.48
C ALA A 447 -2.05 -14.52 -34.12
N GLU A 448 -2.63 -15.35 -33.22
CA GLU A 448 -4.01 -15.15 -32.73
C GLU A 448 -4.17 -13.84 -31.95
N VAL A 449 -3.20 -13.49 -31.10
CA VAL A 449 -3.22 -12.21 -30.36
C VAL A 449 -3.19 -11.03 -31.32
N MET A 450 -2.32 -11.06 -32.33
CA MET A 450 -2.21 -10.01 -33.35
C MET A 450 -3.50 -9.86 -34.14
N ALA A 451 -4.09 -10.96 -34.61
CA ALA A 451 -5.37 -10.95 -35.32
C ALA A 451 -6.51 -10.34 -34.46
N ARG A 452 -6.55 -10.66 -33.17
CA ARG A 452 -7.56 -10.09 -32.26
C ARG A 452 -7.31 -8.62 -31.92
N ARG A 453 -6.06 -8.18 -31.86
CA ARG A 453 -5.73 -6.78 -31.57
C ARG A 453 -5.94 -5.88 -32.77
N TYR A 454 -5.57 -6.33 -33.96
CA TYR A 454 -5.48 -5.50 -35.16
C TYR A 454 -6.49 -5.89 -36.25
N GLY A 455 -7.08 -7.08 -36.19
CA GLY A 455 -7.99 -7.60 -37.22
C GLY A 455 -9.41 -7.03 -37.22
N ILE A 456 -9.81 -6.29 -36.16
CA ILE A 456 -11.12 -5.62 -36.05
C ILE A 456 -10.85 -4.14 -35.89
N GLU A 457 -11.67 -3.28 -36.53
CA GLU A 457 -11.65 -1.82 -36.24
C GLU A 457 -11.96 -1.59 -34.76
N THR A 458 -10.90 -1.53 -33.96
CA THR A 458 -11.00 -1.24 -32.53
C THR A 458 -10.91 0.26 -32.32
N LYS A 459 -11.65 0.79 -31.35
CA LYS A 459 -11.52 2.19 -30.89
C LYS A 459 -10.19 2.48 -30.18
N TRP A 460 -9.28 1.50 -30.14
CA TRP A 460 -7.99 1.65 -29.48
C TRP A 460 -6.98 2.32 -30.42
N PRO A 461 -6.20 3.29 -29.94
CA PRO A 461 -5.19 3.95 -30.74
C PRO A 461 -4.18 2.97 -31.32
N ARG A 462 -3.68 3.25 -32.53
CA ARG A 462 -2.61 2.47 -33.14
C ARG A 462 -1.27 2.80 -32.47
N PRO A 463 -0.40 1.81 -32.23
CA PRO A 463 0.93 2.05 -31.68
C PRO A 463 1.88 2.64 -32.73
N ASP A 464 2.97 3.25 -32.26
CA ASP A 464 4.08 3.73 -33.07
C ASP A 464 5.19 2.67 -33.18
N LEU A 465 5.21 1.71 -32.23
CA LEU A 465 6.12 0.57 -32.20
C LEU A 465 5.42 -0.63 -31.55
N ILE A 466 5.54 -1.80 -32.15
CA ILE A 466 5.09 -3.08 -31.61
C ILE A 466 6.32 -3.87 -31.14
N VAL A 467 6.31 -4.34 -29.91
CA VAL A 467 7.37 -5.13 -29.29
C VAL A 467 6.82 -6.53 -29.02
N LEU A 468 7.51 -7.57 -29.44
CA LEU A 468 7.18 -8.97 -29.16
C LEU A 468 8.20 -9.53 -28.18
N ASP A 469 7.74 -10.11 -27.05
CA ASP A 469 8.61 -10.84 -26.12
C ASP A 469 9.01 -12.19 -26.73
N GLY A 470 9.93 -12.14 -27.68
CA GLY A 470 10.41 -13.30 -28.40
C GLY A 470 11.39 -12.98 -29.50
N GLY A 471 12.09 -14.02 -29.95
CA GLY A 471 13.08 -13.91 -31.02
C GLY A 471 12.47 -13.88 -32.43
N LYS A 472 13.35 -14.07 -33.42
CA LYS A 472 13.03 -14.02 -34.86
C LYS A 472 11.81 -14.87 -35.27
N GLY A 473 11.68 -16.09 -34.74
CA GLY A 473 10.56 -16.97 -35.10
C GLY A 473 9.18 -16.44 -34.68
N GLN A 474 9.07 -15.75 -33.52
CA GLN A 474 7.83 -15.12 -33.11
C GLN A 474 7.53 -13.86 -33.93
N LEU A 475 8.57 -13.09 -34.29
CA LEU A 475 8.46 -11.97 -35.21
C LEU A 475 7.96 -12.43 -36.59
N ASP A 476 8.56 -13.46 -37.17
CA ASP A 476 8.19 -14.00 -38.47
C ASP A 476 6.76 -14.57 -38.50
N ALA A 477 6.27 -15.10 -37.39
CA ALA A 477 4.90 -15.59 -37.26
C ALA A 477 3.87 -14.45 -37.11
N ALA A 478 4.22 -13.37 -36.43
CA ALA A 478 3.33 -12.24 -36.15
C ALA A 478 3.18 -11.26 -37.33
N LEU A 479 4.27 -11.01 -38.04
CA LEU A 479 4.35 -10.02 -39.13
C LEU A 479 3.33 -10.22 -40.25
N PRO A 480 3.13 -11.43 -40.83
CA PRO A 480 2.14 -11.63 -41.89
C PRO A 480 0.73 -11.27 -41.44
N VAL A 481 0.40 -11.58 -40.18
CA VAL A 481 -0.92 -11.27 -39.60
C VAL A 481 -1.09 -9.78 -39.41
N ILE A 482 -0.09 -9.08 -38.83
CA ILE A 482 -0.12 -7.64 -38.64
C ILE A 482 -0.26 -6.92 -39.98
N ARG A 483 0.51 -7.32 -41.01
CA ARG A 483 0.48 -6.73 -42.35
C ARG A 483 -0.85 -6.99 -43.07
N SER A 484 -1.43 -8.20 -42.92
CA SER A 484 -2.77 -8.51 -43.46
C SER A 484 -3.89 -7.66 -42.84
N CYS A 485 -3.71 -7.16 -41.64
CA CYS A 485 -4.63 -6.23 -40.98
C CYS A 485 -4.43 -4.76 -41.38
N GLY A 486 -3.56 -4.45 -42.37
CA GLY A 486 -3.30 -3.09 -42.84
C GLY A 486 -2.55 -2.21 -41.83
N ILE A 487 -1.69 -2.81 -41.02
CA ILE A 487 -0.87 -2.11 -40.04
C ILE A 487 0.58 -2.05 -40.54
N ASP A 488 1.08 -0.83 -40.79
CA ASP A 488 2.45 -0.55 -41.26
C ASP A 488 3.40 -0.17 -40.10
N THR A 489 2.93 -0.22 -38.86
CA THR A 489 3.73 0.08 -37.67
C THR A 489 4.97 -0.82 -37.61
N PRO A 490 6.17 -0.27 -37.29
CA PRO A 490 7.36 -1.05 -37.04
C PRO A 490 7.14 -2.11 -35.97
N VAL A 491 7.68 -3.34 -36.22
CA VAL A 491 7.56 -4.46 -35.29
C VAL A 491 8.97 -4.97 -34.98
N ILE A 492 9.23 -5.19 -33.69
CA ILE A 492 10.49 -5.78 -33.23
C ILE A 492 10.23 -6.98 -32.35
N GLY A 493 11.15 -7.97 -32.44
CA GLY A 493 11.25 -9.09 -31.49
C GLY A 493 12.41 -8.87 -30.53
N LEU A 494 12.20 -9.10 -29.23
CA LEU A 494 13.24 -9.00 -28.22
C LEU A 494 13.52 -10.38 -27.62
N ALA A 495 14.69 -10.95 -27.92
CA ALA A 495 15.08 -12.30 -27.47
C ALA A 495 15.63 -12.28 -26.04
N LYS A 496 15.17 -13.22 -25.19
CA LYS A 496 15.45 -13.24 -23.74
C LYS A 496 16.92 -13.49 -23.34
N ARG A 497 17.65 -14.31 -24.09
CA ARG A 497 18.99 -14.78 -23.64
C ARG A 497 20.13 -13.81 -23.92
N MET A 498 20.08 -13.12 -25.06
CA MET A 498 21.18 -12.26 -25.50
C MET A 498 20.77 -10.80 -25.65
N GLU A 499 19.51 -10.46 -25.29
CA GLU A 499 18.93 -9.11 -25.46
C GLU A 499 19.01 -8.63 -26.94
N GLU A 500 18.96 -9.57 -27.87
CA GLU A 500 19.03 -9.32 -29.32
C GLU A 500 17.69 -8.78 -29.81
N ILE A 501 17.75 -7.72 -30.61
CA ILE A 501 16.59 -7.07 -31.21
C ILE A 501 16.50 -7.48 -32.67
N TYR A 502 15.44 -8.17 -33.05
CA TYR A 502 15.13 -8.55 -34.43
C TYR A 502 14.14 -7.53 -35.00
N VAL A 503 14.49 -7.03 -36.20
CA VAL A 503 13.69 -6.03 -36.93
C VAL A 503 13.23 -6.64 -38.25
N GLU A 504 12.03 -6.24 -38.70
CA GLU A 504 11.47 -6.67 -39.97
C GLU A 504 12.45 -6.44 -41.14
N GLY A 505 12.66 -7.47 -41.99
CA GLY A 505 13.51 -7.39 -43.17
C GLY A 505 15.03 -7.50 -42.92
N GLN A 506 15.45 -7.65 -41.65
CA GLN A 506 16.86 -7.85 -41.32
C GLN A 506 17.13 -9.30 -40.90
N THR A 507 18.25 -9.85 -41.40
CA THR A 507 18.70 -11.21 -41.04
C THR A 507 19.42 -11.25 -39.71
N ASP A 508 20.23 -10.24 -39.45
CA ASP A 508 21.05 -10.14 -38.25
C ASP A 508 20.38 -9.29 -37.17
N PRO A 509 20.50 -9.67 -35.89
CA PRO A 509 19.94 -8.91 -34.81
C PRO A 509 20.73 -7.63 -34.55
N ILE A 510 20.05 -6.60 -34.09
CA ILE A 510 20.70 -5.40 -33.55
C ILE A 510 21.08 -5.69 -32.10
N ILE A 511 22.39 -5.50 -31.81
CA ILE A 511 22.94 -5.63 -30.46
C ILE A 511 23.19 -4.22 -29.91
N ILE A 512 22.59 -3.91 -28.79
CA ILE A 512 22.72 -2.62 -28.12
C ILE A 512 23.45 -2.82 -26.77
N ASP A 513 24.29 -1.85 -26.40
CA ASP A 513 24.98 -1.87 -25.10
C ASP A 513 23.98 -2.02 -23.95
N PRO A 514 24.22 -2.94 -22.98
CA PRO A 514 23.34 -3.13 -21.81
C PRO A 514 23.11 -1.88 -20.95
N HIS A 515 24.02 -0.92 -21.01
CA HIS A 515 23.91 0.35 -20.28
C HIS A 515 23.13 1.43 -21.06
N GLU A 516 22.79 1.17 -22.31
CA GLU A 516 22.07 2.13 -23.14
C GLU A 516 20.63 2.30 -22.65
N PRO A 517 20.18 3.55 -22.38
CA PRO A 517 18.81 3.81 -21.89
C PRO A 517 17.70 3.24 -22.78
N ALA A 518 17.92 3.18 -24.09
CA ALA A 518 16.97 2.62 -25.05
C ALA A 518 16.75 1.10 -24.83
N LEU A 519 17.83 0.33 -24.59
CA LEU A 519 17.70 -1.09 -24.28
C LEU A 519 17.06 -1.30 -22.90
N GLN A 520 17.44 -0.50 -21.90
CA GLN A 520 16.83 -0.56 -20.58
C GLN A 520 15.31 -0.29 -20.62
N LEU A 521 14.87 0.61 -21.50
CA LEU A 521 13.45 0.86 -21.73
C LEU A 521 12.76 -0.37 -22.34
N LEU A 522 13.33 -1.01 -23.36
CA LEU A 522 12.79 -2.22 -23.97
C LEU A 522 12.72 -3.39 -22.96
N GLN A 523 13.77 -3.57 -22.16
CA GLN A 523 13.79 -4.56 -21.08
C GLN A 523 12.68 -4.29 -20.06
N PHE A 524 12.50 -3.04 -19.65
CA PHE A 524 11.43 -2.66 -18.73
C PHE A 524 10.03 -2.92 -19.32
N ILE A 525 9.82 -2.62 -20.59
CA ILE A 525 8.55 -2.90 -21.31
C ILE A 525 8.28 -4.41 -21.34
N ARG A 526 9.27 -5.24 -21.69
CA ARG A 526 9.19 -6.70 -21.70
C ARG A 526 8.90 -7.26 -20.31
N ASP A 527 9.67 -6.85 -19.30
CA ASP A 527 9.54 -7.33 -17.93
C ASP A 527 8.16 -6.99 -17.34
N GLU A 528 7.60 -5.84 -17.72
CA GLU A 528 6.26 -5.44 -17.33
C GLU A 528 5.18 -6.31 -17.99
N ALA A 529 5.35 -6.70 -19.28
CA ALA A 529 4.46 -7.64 -19.97
C ALA A 529 4.47 -8.99 -19.27
N HIS A 530 5.66 -9.52 -19.02
CA HIS A 530 5.86 -10.78 -18.32
C HIS A 530 5.29 -10.74 -16.88
N ARG A 531 5.54 -9.66 -16.11
CA ARG A 531 4.97 -9.45 -14.79
C ARG A 531 3.44 -9.43 -14.79
N PHE A 532 2.84 -8.81 -15.81
CA PHE A 532 1.39 -8.68 -15.94
C PHE A 532 0.71 -10.04 -16.20
N VAL A 533 1.34 -10.94 -16.99
CA VAL A 533 0.88 -12.31 -17.22
C VAL A 533 1.03 -13.15 -15.94
N ILE A 534 2.20 -13.15 -15.30
CA ILE A 534 2.46 -13.96 -14.11
C ILE A 534 1.52 -13.58 -12.95
N ALA A 535 1.27 -12.29 -12.75
CA ALA A 535 0.36 -11.82 -11.70
C ALA A 535 -1.06 -12.40 -11.87
N TYR A 536 -1.50 -12.57 -13.13
CA TYR A 536 -2.77 -13.21 -13.44
C TYR A 536 -2.77 -14.70 -13.12
N HIS A 537 -1.75 -15.42 -13.57
CA HIS A 537 -1.64 -16.86 -13.28
C HIS A 537 -1.61 -17.14 -11.79
N ARG A 538 -0.85 -16.37 -10.99
CA ARG A 538 -0.83 -16.51 -9.53
C ARG A 538 -2.20 -16.30 -8.89
N LYS A 539 -2.93 -15.28 -9.34
CA LYS A 539 -4.29 -14.99 -8.83
C LYS A 539 -5.28 -16.10 -9.21
N TRP A 540 -5.15 -16.66 -10.41
CA TRP A 540 -6.02 -17.71 -10.92
C TRP A 540 -5.71 -19.07 -10.29
N THR A 541 -4.44 -19.43 -10.18
CA THR A 541 -3.97 -20.65 -9.48
C THR A 541 -4.34 -20.61 -8.00
N SER A 542 -4.21 -19.45 -7.34
CA SER A 542 -4.65 -19.26 -5.95
C SER A 542 -6.17 -19.47 -5.83
N LYS A 543 -6.97 -18.92 -6.75
CA LYS A 543 -8.43 -19.11 -6.77
C LYS A 543 -8.80 -20.56 -7.01
N ARG A 544 -8.17 -21.23 -7.98
CA ARG A 544 -8.42 -22.64 -8.32
C ARG A 544 -7.99 -23.59 -7.18
N ASN A 545 -6.81 -23.38 -6.59
CA ASN A 545 -6.37 -24.16 -5.43
C ASN A 545 -7.29 -23.98 -4.21
N THR A 546 -7.89 -22.80 -4.08
CA THR A 546 -8.81 -22.49 -2.99
C THR A 546 -10.19 -23.11 -3.23
N GLU A 547 -10.67 -23.11 -4.46
CA GLU A 547 -11.90 -23.78 -4.86
C GLU A 547 -11.78 -25.31 -4.68
N SER A 548 -10.64 -25.89 -5.02
CA SER A 548 -10.38 -27.33 -4.88
C SER A 548 -10.32 -27.82 -3.43
N ILE A 549 -9.86 -27.00 -2.49
CA ILE A 549 -9.78 -27.40 -1.07
C ILE A 549 -11.16 -27.60 -0.43
N LEU A 550 -12.12 -26.75 -0.74
CA LEU A 550 -13.48 -26.87 -0.22
C LEU A 550 -14.29 -27.98 -0.91
N ASP A 551 -13.98 -28.30 -2.16
CA ASP A 551 -14.64 -29.35 -2.92
C ASP A 551 -14.31 -30.76 -2.40
N HIS A 552 -13.22 -30.92 -1.67
CA HIS A 552 -12.82 -32.17 -1.00
C HIS A 552 -13.49 -32.39 0.37
N ILE A 553 -14.38 -31.48 0.79
CA ILE A 553 -15.09 -31.61 2.08
C ILE A 553 -16.46 -32.24 1.85
N ALA A 554 -16.67 -33.39 2.47
CA ALA A 554 -17.94 -34.10 2.36
C ALA A 554 -19.14 -33.20 2.76
N GLY A 555 -20.12 -33.09 1.84
CA GLY A 555 -21.30 -32.26 2.03
C GLY A 555 -21.13 -30.79 1.61
N ILE A 556 -20.01 -30.39 1.01
CA ILE A 556 -19.81 -29.06 0.45
C ILE A 556 -19.87 -29.14 -1.07
N GLY A 557 -21.03 -28.83 -1.62
CA GLY A 557 -21.22 -28.65 -3.06
C GLY A 557 -21.08 -27.18 -3.49
N PRO A 558 -21.21 -26.88 -4.82
CA PRO A 558 -20.96 -25.54 -5.37
C PRO A 558 -21.75 -24.42 -4.69
N GLN A 559 -22.99 -24.66 -4.29
CA GLN A 559 -23.82 -23.66 -3.61
C GLN A 559 -23.30 -23.32 -2.21
N ARG A 560 -22.93 -24.32 -1.40
CA ARG A 560 -22.39 -24.13 -0.05
C ARG A 560 -20.98 -23.54 -0.09
N ARG A 561 -20.16 -23.96 -1.06
CA ARG A 561 -18.84 -23.38 -1.32
C ARG A 561 -18.93 -21.87 -1.59
N ASN A 562 -19.81 -21.47 -2.51
CA ASN A 562 -20.00 -20.05 -2.81
C ASN A 562 -20.54 -19.27 -1.61
N ALA A 563 -21.45 -19.85 -0.83
CA ALA A 563 -21.97 -19.22 0.38
C ALA A 563 -20.87 -19.03 1.46
N LEU A 564 -19.99 -20.01 1.63
CA LEU A 564 -18.81 -19.89 2.53
C LEU A 564 -17.86 -18.77 2.08
N TRP A 565 -17.58 -18.66 0.77
CA TRP A 565 -16.74 -17.57 0.24
C TRP A 565 -17.39 -16.19 0.32
N HIS A 566 -18.71 -16.10 0.33
CA HIS A 566 -19.39 -14.82 0.59
C HIS A 566 -19.41 -14.44 2.06
N ALA A 567 -19.43 -15.43 2.96
CA ALA A 567 -19.49 -15.20 4.40
C ALA A 567 -18.13 -14.92 5.03
N PHE A 568 -17.05 -15.48 4.48
CA PHE A 568 -15.68 -15.37 5.01
C PHE A 568 -14.74 -14.75 3.97
N ARG A 569 -13.91 -13.79 4.39
CA ARG A 569 -12.99 -13.06 3.51
C ARG A 569 -11.74 -13.84 3.13
N SER A 570 -11.39 -14.88 3.90
CA SER A 570 -10.19 -15.68 3.70
C SER A 570 -10.34 -17.10 4.23
N LEU A 571 -9.46 -18.02 3.75
CA LEU A 571 -9.35 -19.38 4.30
C LEU A 571 -8.93 -19.40 5.78
N ASP A 572 -8.11 -18.45 6.20
CA ASP A 572 -7.70 -18.35 7.61
C ASP A 572 -8.87 -17.93 8.50
N GLU A 573 -9.77 -17.11 8.02
CA GLU A 573 -11.00 -16.76 8.71
C GLU A 573 -11.93 -17.98 8.85
N MET A 574 -12.12 -18.76 7.77
CA MET A 574 -12.87 -20.03 7.83
C MET A 574 -12.22 -21.08 8.75
N ARG A 575 -10.89 -21.14 8.76
CA ARG A 575 -10.12 -22.05 9.65
C ARG A 575 -10.33 -21.72 11.12
N ASN A 576 -10.46 -20.46 11.46
CA ASN A 576 -10.61 -19.99 12.84
C ASN A 576 -12.08 -19.93 13.30
N ALA A 577 -13.02 -20.07 12.35
CA ALA A 577 -14.46 -20.05 12.64
C ALA A 577 -14.91 -21.23 13.50
N THR A 578 -15.92 -20.99 14.35
CA THR A 578 -16.59 -22.02 15.16
C THR A 578 -17.63 -22.77 14.32
N VAL A 579 -18.07 -23.96 14.81
CA VAL A 579 -19.14 -24.72 14.13
C VAL A 579 -20.43 -23.91 14.05
N GLU A 580 -20.72 -23.10 15.09
CA GLU A 580 -21.90 -22.23 15.12
C GLU A 580 -21.84 -21.14 14.06
N GLU A 581 -20.67 -20.49 13.87
CA GLU A 581 -20.47 -19.46 12.83
C GLU A 581 -20.59 -20.06 11.43
N LEU A 582 -20.02 -21.25 11.20
CA LEU A 582 -20.12 -21.96 9.94
C LEU A 582 -21.58 -22.41 9.65
N THR A 583 -22.34 -22.78 10.67
CA THR A 583 -23.75 -23.19 10.51
C THR A 583 -24.66 -22.02 10.17
N ARG A 584 -24.32 -20.77 10.54
CA ARG A 584 -25.08 -19.55 10.19
C ARG A 584 -24.99 -19.18 8.72
N VAL A 585 -24.06 -19.76 7.97
CA VAL A 585 -23.91 -19.49 6.54
C VAL A 585 -25.10 -20.06 5.77
N LYS A 586 -25.65 -19.28 4.85
CA LYS A 586 -26.85 -19.66 4.07
C LYS A 586 -26.65 -21.00 3.34
N GLY A 587 -27.53 -21.96 3.61
CA GLY A 587 -27.50 -23.29 3.01
C GLY A 587 -26.61 -24.32 3.72
N MET A 588 -25.90 -23.93 4.79
CA MET A 588 -25.15 -24.87 5.63
C MET A 588 -26.06 -25.58 6.63
N ASN A 589 -25.73 -26.83 6.90
CA ASN A 589 -26.34 -27.60 8.01
C ASN A 589 -25.21 -27.98 9.01
N LYS A 590 -25.60 -28.43 10.18
CA LYS A 590 -24.68 -28.76 11.26
C LYS A 590 -23.58 -29.77 10.83
N THR A 591 -23.97 -30.81 10.11
CA THR A 591 -23.05 -31.86 9.62
C THR A 591 -22.01 -31.29 8.64
N ALA A 592 -22.43 -30.42 7.69
CA ALA A 592 -21.51 -29.78 6.75
C ALA A 592 -20.57 -28.80 7.45
N ALA A 593 -21.06 -28.05 8.44
CA ALA A 593 -20.25 -27.15 9.26
C ALA A 593 -19.20 -27.92 10.09
N GLU A 594 -19.57 -29.03 10.70
CA GLU A 594 -18.66 -29.92 11.42
C GLU A 594 -17.59 -30.52 10.50
N ASN A 595 -17.95 -30.90 9.27
CA ASN A 595 -17.01 -31.42 8.27
C ASN A 595 -15.98 -30.35 7.87
N VAL A 596 -16.40 -29.09 7.64
CA VAL A 596 -15.49 -27.97 7.37
C VAL A 596 -14.56 -27.75 8.55
N PHE A 597 -15.10 -27.69 9.75
CA PHE A 597 -14.35 -27.47 10.97
C PHE A 597 -13.32 -28.59 11.22
N ARG A 598 -13.69 -29.85 11.02
CA ARG A 598 -12.81 -31.01 11.16
C ARG A 598 -11.72 -31.01 10.10
N PHE A 599 -12.04 -30.75 8.84
CA PHE A 599 -11.11 -30.71 7.72
C PHE A 599 -9.96 -29.70 7.96
N PHE A 600 -10.27 -28.51 8.44
CA PHE A 600 -9.24 -27.51 8.70
C PHE A 600 -8.34 -27.82 9.91
N ARG A 601 -8.75 -28.69 10.81
CA ARG A 601 -8.00 -29.13 11.99
C ARG A 601 -7.24 -30.45 11.84
N MET A 602 -7.45 -31.19 10.77
CA MET A 602 -6.68 -32.39 10.43
C MET A 602 -5.21 -32.08 10.21
N LYS A 603 -4.31 -33.02 10.59
CA LYS A 603 -2.88 -32.92 10.30
C LYS A 603 -2.61 -32.97 8.80
N LYS A 604 -1.47 -32.42 8.37
CA LYS A 604 -1.12 -32.27 6.94
C LYS A 604 -1.09 -33.61 6.18
N ASP A 605 -0.68 -34.67 6.83
CA ASP A 605 -0.57 -36.02 6.24
C ASP A 605 -1.94 -36.71 6.08
N GLU A 606 -2.88 -36.49 7.00
CA GLU A 606 -4.27 -36.98 6.89
C GLU A 606 -5.05 -36.27 5.78
N LYS A 607 -4.75 -34.96 5.53
CA LYS A 607 -5.32 -34.20 4.41
C LYS A 607 -4.87 -34.74 3.06
N ARG A 608 -3.61 -35.16 2.95
CA ARG A 608 -3.03 -35.70 1.71
C ARG A 608 -3.67 -37.03 1.33
N MET A 609 -3.88 -37.93 2.28
CA MET A 609 -4.57 -39.21 2.06
C MET A 609 -6.04 -39.03 1.62
N LEU A 610 -6.75 -38.02 2.15
CA LEU A 610 -8.14 -37.73 1.76
C LEU A 610 -8.22 -37.19 0.33
N VAL A 611 -7.28 -36.35 -0.09
CA VAL A 611 -7.22 -35.78 -1.44
C VAL A 611 -6.80 -36.85 -2.46
N GLU A 612 -5.81 -37.66 -2.17
CA GLU A 612 -5.35 -38.76 -3.02
C GLU A 612 -6.42 -39.86 -3.18
N GLY A 613 -7.15 -40.20 -2.12
CA GLY A 613 -8.25 -41.18 -2.18
C GLY A 613 -9.51 -40.69 -2.92
N PHE A 614 -9.68 -39.37 -3.14
CA PHE A 614 -10.74 -38.81 -3.99
C PHE A 614 -10.37 -38.85 -5.48
N ILE A 615 -9.11 -38.59 -5.79
CA ILE A 615 -8.59 -38.63 -7.18
C ILE A 615 -8.65 -40.06 -7.75
N ASP A 616 -8.41 -41.08 -6.92
CA ASP A 616 -8.51 -42.48 -7.35
C ASP A 616 -9.97 -42.92 -7.58
N ARG A 617 -10.94 -42.43 -6.83
CA ARG A 617 -12.37 -42.72 -7.06
C ARG A 617 -12.90 -42.06 -8.34
N GLU A 618 -12.50 -40.85 -8.68
CA GLU A 618 -12.88 -40.21 -9.94
C GLU A 618 -12.24 -40.88 -11.17
N ARG A 619 -11.04 -41.46 -11.03
CA ARG A 619 -10.43 -42.27 -12.12
C ARG A 619 -11.16 -43.60 -12.35
N ASP A 620 -11.63 -44.24 -11.30
CA ASP A 620 -12.41 -45.49 -11.40
C ASP A 620 -13.81 -45.29 -12.01
N ASP A 621 -14.44 -44.13 -11.75
CA ASP A 621 -15.75 -43.81 -12.35
C ASP A 621 -15.65 -43.35 -13.83
N LEU A 622 -14.53 -42.76 -14.27
CA LEU A 622 -14.26 -42.41 -15.66
C LEU A 622 -13.82 -43.63 -16.53
N SER A 623 -13.44 -44.73 -15.91
CA SER A 623 -13.14 -45.98 -16.61
C SER A 623 -14.36 -46.86 -16.92
N LYS A 624 -15.55 -46.43 -16.47
CA LYS A 624 -16.83 -47.16 -16.68
C LYS A 624 -17.76 -46.50 -17.68
N PHE A 625 -17.28 -45.45 -18.40
CA PHE A 625 -18.00 -44.84 -19.53
C PHE A 625 -17.08 -44.89 -20.81
#